data_d2d0dac87b0bfc65e1086a841848f01a
#
_entry.id   d2d0dac87b0bfc65e1086a841848f01a
#
_cell.length_a   1.000
_cell.length_b   1.000
_cell.length_c   1.000
_cell.angle_alpha   90.00
_cell.angle_beta   90.00
_cell.angle_gamma   90.00
#
_symmetry.space_group_name_H-M   'P 1'
#
loop_
_entity.id
_entity.type
_entity.pdbx_description
1 polymer ?
#
loop_
_entity_poly.entity_id
_entity_poly.type
_entity_poly.pdbx_seq_one_letter_code
_entity_poly.pdbx_strand_id
1 'polypeptide(L)'
;MKKSIRLALPTIIGIAASSSVFAQSSVTLYGILDQSVRFTTNADAANNSSVQMTNGAITNSRWGMKGSESLGGDLKAIFQLENGFEPQNGKMDQNLLFGRYAYVGLESGYGTLKLGRQATEGFNLFGDLDPLTIGNYTANMWPYFLTQGRVSNTVSYAGSAAGVSVGASYGFGGQPGSISADSYWGVRSSYAHGPLMVGAVYQNTRDAAGKSQQMWGAAGRYAIGTATLFLGYIGGNDATGMIDEDYLNDSSRTVTYGSFADNPRKDTIGYTGFTWQINPAVSLTSAFYYDSIKNVNGIGGNSGKRYTGVVEAEYALSKATQVYGTVDYNKVSGGAQTELPGNSNQTGVAVGLRHIF
;
A
#
# COMPACT_ATOMS: atom_id res chain seq x y z
N MET A 1 -7.87 -90.17 14.75
CA MET A 1 -8.80 -89.08 15.12
C MET A 1 -8.03 -87.89 15.58
N LYS A 2 -7.86 -86.85 14.70
CA LYS A 2 -7.15 -85.56 15.05
C LYS A 2 -8.20 -84.54 15.32
N LYS A 3 -8.29 -84.00 16.54
CA LYS A 3 -9.14 -82.86 16.92
C LYS A 3 -8.41 -81.60 16.63
N SER A 4 -8.92 -80.77 15.75
CA SER A 4 -8.47 -79.47 15.48
C SER A 4 -9.17 -78.44 16.43
N ILE A 5 -8.43 -77.78 17.25
CA ILE A 5 -8.86 -76.63 18.11
C ILE A 5 -8.84 -75.39 17.25
N ARG A 6 -9.97 -74.73 17.04
CA ARG A 6 -10.09 -73.43 16.41
C ARG A 6 -10.02 -72.38 17.55
N LEU A 7 -8.95 -71.63 17.58
CA LEU A 7 -8.85 -70.40 18.38
C LEU A 7 -9.62 -69.24 17.72
N ALA A 8 -10.66 -68.77 18.36
CA ALA A 8 -11.38 -67.59 17.95
C ALA A 8 -10.66 -66.34 18.57
N LEU A 9 -10.13 -65.51 17.70
CA LEU A 9 -9.55 -64.20 18.10
C LEU A 9 -10.69 -63.19 18.17
N PRO A 10 -10.93 -62.46 19.27
CA PRO A 10 -11.89 -61.36 19.31
C PRO A 10 -11.28 -60.14 18.61
N THR A 11 -11.87 -59.69 17.50
CA THR A 11 -11.55 -58.43 16.84
C THR A 11 -12.13 -57.28 17.67
N ILE A 12 -11.29 -56.55 18.40
CA ILE A 12 -11.68 -55.30 19.05
C ILE A 12 -11.71 -54.22 17.96
N ILE A 13 -12.93 -53.89 17.51
CA ILE A 13 -13.15 -52.70 16.65
C ILE A 13 -13.10 -51.47 17.60
N GLY A 14 -11.97 -50.82 17.65
CA GLY A 14 -11.82 -49.51 18.28
C GLY A 14 -12.60 -48.45 17.47
N ILE A 15 -13.78 -48.07 17.93
CA ILE A 15 -14.49 -46.90 17.41
C ILE A 15 -13.67 -45.66 17.86
N ALA A 16 -12.82 -45.18 16.98
CA ALA A 16 -12.24 -43.86 17.15
C ALA A 16 -13.40 -42.84 17.06
N ALA A 17 -13.88 -42.37 18.19
CA ALA A 17 -14.74 -41.19 18.26
C ALA A 17 -13.95 -40.00 17.74
N SER A 18 -14.10 -39.71 16.44
CA SER A 18 -13.67 -38.44 15.88
C SER A 18 -14.54 -37.36 16.53
N SER A 19 -13.99 -36.70 17.56
CA SER A 19 -14.54 -35.44 18.04
C SER A 19 -14.54 -34.48 16.85
N SER A 20 -15.73 -34.15 16.35
CA SER A 20 -15.93 -33.08 15.38
C SER A 20 -15.48 -31.82 16.06
N VAL A 21 -14.23 -31.42 15.86
CA VAL A 21 -13.77 -30.07 16.16
C VAL A 21 -14.57 -29.18 15.23
N PHE A 22 -15.62 -28.55 15.75
CA PHE A 22 -16.29 -27.46 15.04
C PHE A 22 -15.28 -26.32 14.93
N ALA A 23 -14.53 -26.30 13.84
CA ALA A 23 -13.68 -25.19 13.50
C ALA A 23 -14.58 -23.95 13.39
N GLN A 24 -14.43 -23.01 14.32
CA GLN A 24 -15.19 -21.76 14.27
C GLN A 24 -14.59 -20.92 13.13
N SER A 25 -15.20 -21.05 11.95
CA SER A 25 -14.85 -20.26 10.77
C SER A 25 -15.67 -18.98 10.76
N SER A 26 -15.03 -17.86 10.48
CA SER A 26 -15.68 -16.57 10.28
C SER A 26 -15.35 -16.00 8.92
N VAL A 27 -16.35 -15.46 8.24
CA VAL A 27 -16.19 -14.70 7.00
C VAL A 27 -16.84 -13.33 7.21
N THR A 28 -16.09 -12.27 6.96
CA THR A 28 -16.54 -10.89 7.08
C THR A 28 -16.49 -10.24 5.70
N LEU A 29 -17.63 -9.71 5.26
CA LEU A 29 -17.71 -8.76 4.16
C LEU A 29 -17.43 -7.36 4.73
N TYR A 30 -16.62 -6.57 4.05
CA TYR A 30 -16.28 -5.22 4.46
C TYR A 30 -16.02 -4.34 3.25
N GLY A 31 -16.04 -3.03 3.45
CA GLY A 31 -15.72 -2.10 2.38
C GLY A 31 -15.66 -0.65 2.80
N ILE A 32 -15.23 0.16 1.86
CA ILE A 32 -15.21 1.62 1.93
C ILE A 32 -15.74 2.14 0.61
N LEU A 33 -16.71 3.03 0.69
CA LEU A 33 -17.18 3.84 -0.43
C LEU A 33 -16.81 5.29 -0.16
N ASP A 34 -15.90 5.84 -0.95
CA ASP A 34 -15.40 7.20 -0.82
C ASP A 34 -15.53 7.91 -2.18
N GLN A 35 -16.29 9.00 -2.21
CA GLN A 35 -16.56 9.74 -3.43
C GLN A 35 -16.41 11.23 -3.16
N SER A 36 -15.72 11.93 -4.05
CA SER A 36 -15.56 13.38 -3.93
C SER A 36 -15.81 14.10 -5.26
N VAL A 37 -16.11 15.39 -5.14
CA VAL A 37 -16.04 16.36 -6.25
C VAL A 37 -14.76 17.16 -6.05
N ARG A 38 -13.91 17.17 -7.07
CA ARG A 38 -12.61 17.83 -7.04
C ARG A 38 -12.51 18.89 -8.14
N PHE A 39 -12.11 20.10 -7.75
CA PHE A 39 -11.59 21.13 -8.62
C PHE A 39 -10.07 21.05 -8.67
N THR A 40 -9.50 21.15 -9.87
CA THR A 40 -8.04 21.10 -10.06
C THR A 40 -7.64 22.18 -11.07
N THR A 41 -6.64 23.02 -10.71
CA THR A 41 -6.02 23.97 -11.62
C THR A 41 -4.96 23.29 -12.46
N ASN A 42 -4.64 23.83 -13.66
CA ASN A 42 -3.59 23.29 -14.54
C ASN A 42 -3.74 21.76 -14.75
N ALA A 43 -4.96 21.34 -15.03
CA ALA A 43 -5.32 19.92 -15.12
C ALA A 43 -4.94 19.29 -16.48
N ASP A 44 -4.50 20.09 -17.46
CA ASP A 44 -4.02 19.64 -18.75
C ASP A 44 -2.82 20.48 -19.26
N ALA A 45 -2.25 20.11 -20.38
CA ALA A 45 -1.11 20.79 -21.01
C ALA A 45 -1.42 22.25 -21.45
N ALA A 46 -2.69 22.60 -21.63
CA ALA A 46 -3.15 23.94 -21.94
C ALA A 46 -3.43 24.80 -20.69
N ASN A 47 -3.18 24.25 -19.49
CA ASN A 47 -3.42 24.87 -18.19
C ASN A 47 -4.90 25.12 -17.86
N ASN A 48 -5.79 24.36 -18.46
CA ASN A 48 -7.21 24.44 -18.14
C ASN A 48 -7.46 23.89 -16.71
N SER A 49 -8.48 24.42 -16.08
CA SER A 49 -8.99 23.86 -14.82
C SER A 49 -10.04 22.77 -15.10
N SER A 50 -10.14 21.79 -14.22
CA SER A 50 -11.16 20.75 -14.28
C SER A 50 -11.99 20.67 -13.02
N VAL A 51 -13.27 20.25 -13.17
CA VAL A 51 -14.12 19.81 -12.09
C VAL A 51 -14.61 18.42 -12.42
N GLN A 52 -14.38 17.46 -11.54
CA GLN A 52 -14.78 16.07 -11.78
C GLN A 52 -15.11 15.34 -10.49
N MET A 53 -15.88 14.26 -10.60
CA MET A 53 -15.98 13.29 -9.51
C MET A 53 -14.75 12.42 -9.52
N THR A 54 -14.19 12.15 -8.33
CA THR A 54 -13.01 11.29 -8.16
C THR A 54 -13.28 10.17 -7.17
N ASN A 55 -12.62 9.04 -7.38
CA ASN A 55 -12.63 7.91 -6.48
C ASN A 55 -11.89 8.26 -5.19
N GLY A 56 -12.62 8.79 -4.22
CA GLY A 56 -12.12 9.23 -2.93
C GLY A 56 -11.01 10.29 -2.99
N ALA A 57 -11.04 11.25 -2.09
CA ALA A 57 -9.91 12.14 -1.91
C ALA A 57 -9.05 11.72 -0.70
N ILE A 58 -9.60 10.94 0.23
CA ILE A 58 -8.90 10.50 1.44
C ILE A 58 -8.69 8.99 1.52
N THR A 59 -9.53 8.18 0.81
CA THR A 59 -9.31 6.73 0.68
C THR A 59 -9.81 6.24 -0.67
N ASN A 60 -9.15 5.24 -1.26
CA ASN A 60 -9.69 4.57 -2.44
C ASN A 60 -10.82 3.63 -2.05
N SER A 61 -11.93 3.67 -2.80
CA SER A 61 -13.06 2.78 -2.61
C SER A 61 -12.67 1.33 -2.85
N ARG A 62 -13.19 0.45 -1.98
CA ARG A 62 -12.86 -0.98 -1.99
C ARG A 62 -13.96 -1.78 -1.35
N TRP A 63 -14.04 -3.04 -1.71
CA TRP A 63 -14.81 -4.04 -0.98
C TRP A 63 -14.02 -5.34 -0.95
N GLY A 64 -14.27 -6.19 0.05
CA GLY A 64 -13.56 -7.44 0.18
C GLY A 64 -14.19 -8.39 1.16
N MET A 65 -13.71 -9.61 1.11
CA MET A 65 -14.00 -10.66 2.07
C MET A 65 -12.71 -11.11 2.73
N LYS A 66 -12.76 -11.29 4.04
CA LYS A 66 -11.68 -11.92 4.81
C LYS A 66 -12.27 -12.95 5.75
N GLY A 67 -11.53 -13.99 6.00
CA GLY A 67 -11.97 -15.03 6.91
C GLY A 67 -10.84 -15.71 7.63
N SER A 68 -11.19 -16.40 8.71
CA SER A 68 -10.29 -17.23 9.47
C SER A 68 -10.98 -18.51 9.91
N GLU A 69 -10.21 -19.58 9.97
CA GLU A 69 -10.61 -20.91 10.46
C GLU A 69 -9.58 -21.36 11.50
N SER A 70 -10.04 -21.77 12.68
CA SER A 70 -9.17 -22.34 13.71
C SER A 70 -8.76 -23.77 13.32
N LEU A 71 -7.46 -24.03 13.27
CA LEU A 71 -6.89 -25.35 12.98
C LEU A 71 -6.48 -26.13 14.26
N GLY A 72 -6.75 -25.55 15.41
CA GLY A 72 -6.38 -26.09 16.72
C GLY A 72 -5.17 -25.36 17.34
N GLY A 73 -5.12 -25.32 18.67
CA GLY A 73 -4.14 -24.50 19.39
C GLY A 73 -4.31 -23.02 19.05
N ASP A 74 -3.20 -22.35 18.75
CA ASP A 74 -3.18 -20.95 18.32
C ASP A 74 -3.08 -20.79 16.77
N LEU A 75 -3.09 -21.94 16.02
CA LEU A 75 -2.95 -21.94 14.57
C LEU A 75 -4.30 -21.65 13.89
N LYS A 76 -4.29 -20.74 12.91
CA LYS A 76 -5.43 -20.40 12.06
C LYS A 76 -5.04 -20.41 10.60
N ALA A 77 -5.94 -20.90 9.74
CA ALA A 77 -5.93 -20.57 8.33
C ALA A 77 -6.64 -19.24 8.11
N ILE A 78 -6.09 -18.38 7.26
CA ILE A 78 -6.66 -17.06 6.95
C ILE A 78 -6.71 -16.85 5.45
N PHE A 79 -7.65 -16.04 4.98
CA PHE A 79 -7.67 -15.54 3.61
C PHE A 79 -8.17 -14.11 3.53
N GLN A 80 -7.83 -13.42 2.45
CA GLN A 80 -8.40 -12.13 2.10
C GLN A 80 -8.46 -11.98 0.59
N LEU A 81 -9.63 -11.52 0.10
CA LEU A 81 -9.88 -11.09 -1.27
C LEU A 81 -10.38 -9.66 -1.21
N GLU A 82 -9.70 -8.71 -1.88
CA GLU A 82 -10.08 -7.29 -1.86
C GLU A 82 -9.98 -6.69 -3.25
N ASN A 83 -11.09 -6.11 -3.70
CA ASN A 83 -11.23 -5.36 -4.93
C ASN A 83 -11.14 -3.85 -4.64
N GLY A 84 -10.40 -3.11 -5.46
CA GLY A 84 -10.51 -1.67 -5.56
C GLY A 84 -11.41 -1.30 -6.75
N PHE A 85 -12.23 -0.30 -6.62
CA PHE A 85 -13.12 0.14 -7.69
C PHE A 85 -13.33 1.66 -7.69
N GLU A 86 -13.78 2.17 -8.81
CA GLU A 86 -14.04 3.58 -9.06
C GLU A 86 -15.55 3.83 -9.05
N PRO A 87 -16.14 4.36 -7.95
CA PRO A 87 -17.59 4.52 -7.85
C PRO A 87 -18.18 5.46 -8.89
N GLN A 88 -17.41 6.46 -9.38
CA GLN A 88 -17.86 7.44 -10.35
C GLN A 88 -18.15 6.86 -11.74
N ASN A 89 -17.58 5.69 -12.07
CA ASN A 89 -17.74 5.06 -13.39
C ASN A 89 -17.93 3.54 -13.35
N GLY A 90 -17.82 2.91 -12.17
CA GLY A 90 -18.00 1.47 -11.96
C GLY A 90 -16.83 0.60 -12.41
N LYS A 91 -15.67 1.17 -12.77
CA LYS A 91 -14.49 0.40 -13.19
C LYS A 91 -13.78 -0.22 -12.00
N MET A 92 -13.05 -1.32 -12.26
CA MET A 92 -12.10 -1.88 -11.30
C MET A 92 -10.82 -1.03 -11.27
N ASP A 93 -10.36 -0.71 -10.07
CA ASP A 93 -9.03 -0.16 -9.84
C ASP A 93 -7.96 -1.24 -10.14
N GLN A 94 -6.78 -0.84 -10.64
CA GLN A 94 -5.69 -1.74 -11.09
C GLN A 94 -6.08 -2.74 -12.21
N ASN A 95 -7.24 -2.64 -12.85
CA ASN A 95 -7.75 -3.57 -13.88
C ASN A 95 -7.77 -5.05 -13.44
N LEU A 96 -7.88 -5.31 -12.13
CA LEU A 96 -7.88 -6.64 -11.52
C LEU A 96 -9.08 -6.80 -10.58
N LEU A 97 -9.79 -7.95 -10.67
CA LEU A 97 -10.91 -8.25 -9.78
C LEU A 97 -10.53 -8.20 -8.29
N PHE A 98 -9.35 -8.70 -7.94
CA PHE A 98 -8.80 -8.62 -6.58
C PHE A 98 -7.42 -7.96 -6.61
N GLY A 99 -7.40 -6.70 -7.13
CA GLY A 99 -6.17 -5.94 -7.33
C GLY A 99 -5.46 -5.53 -6.04
N ARG A 100 -6.18 -5.49 -4.91
CA ARG A 100 -5.62 -5.05 -3.64
C ARG A 100 -5.05 -6.20 -2.81
N TYR A 101 -5.84 -7.24 -2.55
CA TYR A 101 -5.41 -8.46 -1.86
C TYR A 101 -6.07 -9.68 -2.47
N ALA A 102 -5.29 -10.75 -2.63
CA ALA A 102 -5.75 -12.09 -3.01
C ALA A 102 -4.76 -13.11 -2.45
N TYR A 103 -4.96 -13.53 -1.19
CA TYR A 103 -4.04 -14.45 -0.53
C TYR A 103 -4.75 -15.43 0.41
N VAL A 104 -4.06 -16.54 0.67
CA VAL A 104 -4.30 -17.46 1.76
C VAL A 104 -3.09 -17.48 2.67
N GLY A 105 -3.26 -17.80 3.96
CA GLY A 105 -2.15 -17.79 4.90
C GLY A 105 -2.39 -18.64 6.13
N LEU A 106 -1.33 -18.72 6.95
CA LEU A 106 -1.35 -19.31 8.28
C LEU A 106 -0.92 -18.27 9.30
N GLU A 107 -1.68 -18.16 10.38
CA GLU A 107 -1.42 -17.24 11.49
C GLU A 107 -1.27 -18.04 12.79
N SER A 108 -0.27 -17.68 13.60
CA SER A 108 -0.04 -18.26 14.92
C SER A 108 0.62 -17.24 15.85
N GLY A 109 0.87 -17.60 17.11
CA GLY A 109 1.64 -16.77 18.06
C GLY A 109 3.08 -16.48 17.61
N TYR A 110 3.61 -17.24 16.66
CA TYR A 110 4.94 -17.01 16.09
C TYR A 110 4.93 -16.01 14.92
N GLY A 111 3.77 -15.70 14.34
CA GLY A 111 3.63 -14.77 13.22
C GLY A 111 2.67 -15.29 12.14
N THR A 112 2.68 -14.59 11.01
CA THR A 112 1.77 -14.84 9.88
C THR A 112 2.55 -15.10 8.61
N LEU A 113 2.30 -16.24 7.96
CA LEU A 113 2.77 -16.59 6.62
C LEU A 113 1.62 -16.38 5.63
N LYS A 114 1.87 -15.70 4.49
CA LYS A 114 0.88 -15.46 3.44
C LYS A 114 1.40 -15.83 2.07
N LEU A 115 0.52 -16.33 1.21
CA LEU A 115 0.79 -16.74 -0.16
C LEU A 115 -0.22 -16.10 -1.10
N GLY A 116 0.23 -15.29 -2.07
CA GLY A 116 -0.63 -14.64 -3.06
C GLY A 116 -0.30 -13.17 -3.28
N ARG A 117 -1.27 -12.41 -3.83
CA ARG A 117 -1.11 -10.98 -4.06
C ARG A 117 -1.32 -10.18 -2.77
N GLN A 118 -0.37 -9.33 -2.45
CA GLN A 118 -0.36 -8.58 -1.20
C GLN A 118 0.47 -7.30 -1.30
N ALA A 119 0.39 -6.45 -0.26
CA ALA A 119 1.16 -5.21 -0.18
C ALA A 119 2.67 -5.49 -0.04
N THR A 120 3.48 -4.60 -0.60
CA THR A 120 4.94 -4.58 -0.43
C THR A 120 5.33 -4.20 1.00
N GLU A 121 6.58 -4.47 1.38
CA GLU A 121 7.06 -4.11 2.72
C GLU A 121 7.13 -2.59 2.90
N GLY A 122 7.47 -1.84 1.84
CA GLY A 122 7.45 -0.37 1.85
C GLY A 122 6.04 0.18 2.06
N PHE A 123 5.05 -0.37 1.33
CA PHE A 123 3.67 0.02 1.49
C PHE A 123 3.14 -0.28 2.91
N ASN A 124 3.50 -1.43 3.48
CA ASN A 124 3.11 -1.80 4.85
C ASN A 124 3.71 -0.83 5.89
N LEU A 125 5.00 -0.48 5.78
CA LEU A 125 5.64 0.41 6.75
C LEU A 125 5.07 1.82 6.70
N PHE A 126 5.00 2.42 5.50
CA PHE A 126 4.54 3.80 5.34
C PHE A 126 3.02 3.94 5.53
N GLY A 127 2.25 2.86 5.39
CA GLY A 127 0.84 2.84 5.78
C GLY A 127 0.61 3.21 7.25
N ASP A 128 1.57 2.88 8.12
CA ASP A 128 1.52 3.19 9.55
C ASP A 128 2.22 4.51 9.91
N LEU A 129 3.17 4.99 9.08
CA LEU A 129 4.10 6.07 9.41
C LEU A 129 3.98 7.30 8.51
N ASP A 130 2.96 7.36 7.64
CA ASP A 130 2.61 8.54 6.85
C ASP A 130 1.31 9.17 7.36
N PRO A 131 1.23 10.51 7.51
CA PRO A 131 0.01 11.18 7.99
C PRO A 131 -1.20 10.98 7.09
N LEU A 132 -1.00 10.79 5.77
CA LEU A 132 -2.06 10.52 4.80
C LEU A 132 -2.25 9.02 4.51
N THR A 133 -1.68 8.15 5.36
CA THR A 133 -1.77 6.68 5.26
C THR A 133 -1.40 6.14 3.88
N ILE A 134 -0.19 6.51 3.41
CA ILE A 134 0.42 6.10 2.13
C ILE A 134 -0.36 6.53 0.88
N GLY A 135 -0.62 7.83 0.79
CA GLY A 135 -1.21 8.38 -0.40
C GLY A 135 -2.62 7.86 -0.68
N ASN A 136 -3.37 7.54 0.35
CA ASN A 136 -4.81 7.34 0.19
C ASN A 136 -5.46 8.58 -0.45
N TYR A 137 -4.84 9.74 -0.31
CA TYR A 137 -5.19 10.95 -1.01
C TYR A 137 -4.70 10.87 -2.47
N THR A 138 -5.60 10.71 -3.41
CA THR A 138 -5.33 10.43 -4.84
C THR A 138 -4.34 11.40 -5.48
N ALA A 139 -4.42 12.70 -5.14
CA ALA A 139 -3.53 13.73 -5.70
C ALA A 139 -2.12 13.72 -5.10
N ASN A 140 -1.87 12.90 -4.08
CA ASN A 140 -0.61 12.88 -3.35
C ASN A 140 0.00 11.48 -3.21
N MET A 141 -0.34 10.60 -4.14
CA MET A 141 0.16 9.21 -4.15
C MET A 141 1.61 9.11 -4.63
N TRP A 142 2.13 10.14 -5.30
CA TRP A 142 3.43 10.14 -5.94
C TRP A 142 4.62 9.79 -5.00
N PRO A 143 4.67 10.18 -3.70
CA PRO A 143 5.80 9.82 -2.83
C PRO A 143 5.98 8.31 -2.69
N TYR A 144 4.94 7.55 -3.01
CA TYR A 144 4.90 6.11 -2.79
C TYR A 144 4.97 5.26 -4.05
N PHE A 145 5.17 5.85 -5.23
CA PHE A 145 5.43 5.08 -6.46
C PHE A 145 6.64 4.16 -6.32
N LEU A 146 7.66 4.59 -5.57
CA LEU A 146 8.81 3.75 -5.22
C LEU A 146 8.43 2.49 -4.44
N THR A 147 7.29 2.46 -3.74
CA THR A 147 6.84 1.27 -3.00
C THR A 147 6.19 0.23 -3.89
N GLN A 148 5.75 0.59 -5.10
CA GLN A 148 4.94 -0.22 -6.02
C GLN A 148 3.62 -0.74 -5.43
N GLY A 149 3.29 -0.35 -4.23
CA GLY A 149 2.05 -0.69 -3.54
C GLY A 149 1.83 -2.19 -3.32
N ARG A 150 1.72 -2.98 -4.38
CA ARG A 150 1.35 -4.42 -4.31
C ARG A 150 2.06 -5.26 -5.34
N VAL A 151 2.38 -6.51 -4.95
CA VAL A 151 3.05 -7.51 -5.80
C VAL A 151 2.27 -8.81 -5.78
N SER A 152 2.18 -9.46 -6.94
CA SER A 152 1.59 -10.79 -7.13
C SER A 152 2.62 -11.90 -6.87
N ASN A 153 2.16 -13.17 -6.79
CA ASN A 153 3.01 -14.35 -6.63
C ASN A 153 3.96 -14.26 -5.42
N THR A 154 3.49 -13.69 -4.30
CA THR A 154 4.34 -13.36 -3.16
C THR A 154 4.16 -14.35 -2.02
N VAL A 155 5.30 -14.75 -1.44
CA VAL A 155 5.38 -15.37 -0.12
C VAL A 155 5.84 -14.30 0.86
N SER A 156 5.15 -14.10 1.97
CA SER A 156 5.58 -13.18 3.02
C SER A 156 5.46 -13.80 4.40
N TYR A 157 6.33 -13.34 5.28
CA TYR A 157 6.24 -13.61 6.72
C TYR A 157 6.25 -12.28 7.48
N ALA A 158 5.43 -12.17 8.50
CA ALA A 158 5.44 -11.06 9.46
C ALA A 158 5.24 -11.59 10.88
N GLY A 159 6.00 -11.01 11.82
CA GLY A 159 5.90 -11.37 13.23
C GLY A 159 6.22 -10.19 14.12
N SER A 160 5.78 -10.26 15.39
CA SER A 160 6.07 -9.21 16.37
C SER A 160 6.31 -9.80 17.76
N ALA A 161 7.27 -9.20 18.47
CA ALA A 161 7.58 -9.53 19.86
C ALA A 161 8.19 -8.32 20.58
N ALA A 162 7.81 -8.08 21.82
CA ALA A 162 8.37 -7.04 22.70
C ALA A 162 8.40 -5.64 22.07
N GLY A 163 7.35 -5.27 21.31
CA GLY A 163 7.24 -3.98 20.62
C GLY A 163 7.98 -3.91 19.27
N VAL A 164 8.83 -4.88 18.93
CA VAL A 164 9.47 -5.00 17.62
C VAL A 164 8.58 -5.80 16.69
N SER A 165 8.33 -5.27 15.48
CA SER A 165 7.68 -5.98 14.38
C SER A 165 8.64 -6.11 13.21
N VAL A 166 8.64 -7.27 12.56
CA VAL A 166 9.45 -7.55 11.36
C VAL A 166 8.56 -8.08 10.25
N GLY A 167 8.94 -7.80 9.02
CA GLY A 167 8.31 -8.35 7.83
C GLY A 167 9.34 -8.65 6.76
N ALA A 168 9.15 -9.73 6.02
CA ALA A 168 9.94 -10.09 4.87
C ALA A 168 9.06 -10.73 3.81
N SER A 169 9.31 -10.39 2.55
CA SER A 169 8.52 -10.93 1.44
C SER A 169 9.38 -11.14 0.20
N TYR A 170 8.99 -12.14 -0.61
CA TYR A 170 9.56 -12.43 -1.91
C TYR A 170 8.44 -12.70 -2.92
N GLY A 171 8.44 -11.94 -4.02
CA GLY A 171 7.54 -12.12 -5.16
C GLY A 171 8.28 -12.80 -6.31
N PHE A 172 7.73 -13.91 -6.80
CA PHE A 172 8.29 -14.64 -7.93
C PHE A 172 7.86 -14.01 -9.25
N GLY A 173 8.82 -13.73 -10.14
CA GLY A 173 8.52 -13.15 -11.45
C GLY A 173 7.92 -14.14 -12.45
N GLY A 174 8.00 -15.45 -12.18
CA GLY A 174 7.44 -16.48 -13.04
C GLY A 174 8.15 -16.65 -14.39
N GLN A 175 9.37 -16.11 -14.54
CA GLN A 175 10.12 -16.17 -15.80
C GLN A 175 10.86 -17.51 -15.95
N PRO A 176 10.60 -18.28 -17.03
CA PRO A 176 11.32 -19.52 -17.28
C PRO A 176 12.84 -19.30 -17.35
N GLY A 177 13.59 -20.12 -16.62
CA GLY A 177 15.06 -20.06 -16.60
C GLY A 177 15.65 -18.99 -15.68
N SER A 178 14.84 -18.16 -15.02
CA SER A 178 15.31 -17.15 -14.08
C SER A 178 14.39 -17.01 -12.87
N ILE A 179 14.93 -17.19 -11.68
CA ILE A 179 14.20 -16.93 -10.43
C ILE A 179 14.17 -15.43 -10.06
N SER A 180 15.06 -14.63 -10.65
CA SER A 180 15.27 -13.23 -10.30
C SER A 180 14.71 -12.22 -11.31
N ALA A 181 14.39 -12.62 -12.54
CA ALA A 181 13.73 -11.75 -13.50
C ALA A 181 12.25 -11.51 -13.07
N ASP A 182 11.76 -10.28 -13.18
CA ASP A 182 10.44 -9.83 -12.69
C ASP A 182 10.19 -10.10 -11.21
N SER A 183 11.24 -10.28 -10.40
CA SER A 183 11.10 -10.61 -8.98
C SER A 183 11.02 -9.36 -8.10
N TYR A 184 10.44 -9.54 -6.93
CA TYR A 184 10.42 -8.57 -5.84
C TYR A 184 10.96 -9.21 -4.57
N TRP A 185 11.67 -8.44 -3.73
CA TRP A 185 11.90 -8.79 -2.34
C TRP A 185 11.95 -7.54 -1.47
N GLY A 186 11.53 -7.67 -0.23
CA GLY A 186 11.55 -6.57 0.72
C GLY A 186 11.67 -7.07 2.16
N VAL A 187 12.22 -6.22 3.02
CA VAL A 187 12.30 -6.42 4.46
C VAL A 187 11.96 -5.12 5.17
N ARG A 188 11.22 -5.21 6.27
CA ARG A 188 10.92 -4.09 7.15
C ARG A 188 11.10 -4.46 8.61
N SER A 189 11.39 -3.46 9.43
CA SER A 189 11.32 -3.57 10.88
C SER A 189 10.74 -2.29 11.45
N SER A 190 9.97 -2.41 12.53
CA SER A 190 9.49 -1.27 13.30
C SER A 190 9.54 -1.57 14.79
N TYR A 191 9.62 -0.52 15.58
CA TYR A 191 9.56 -0.58 17.05
C TYR A 191 8.51 0.40 17.54
N ALA A 192 7.60 -0.09 18.38
CA ALA A 192 6.56 0.71 19.03
C ALA A 192 6.67 0.59 20.54
N HIS A 193 6.77 1.74 21.23
CA HIS A 193 6.79 1.82 22.69
C HIS A 193 6.14 3.12 23.17
N GLY A 194 5.08 2.98 23.96
CA GLY A 194 4.31 4.13 24.42
C GLY A 194 3.81 4.98 23.24
N PRO A 195 4.08 6.30 23.23
CA PRO A 195 3.62 7.19 22.15
C PRO A 195 4.47 7.11 20.87
N LEU A 196 5.64 6.47 20.91
CA LEU A 196 6.62 6.41 19.83
C LEU A 196 6.43 5.16 18.97
N MET A 197 6.43 5.33 17.64
CA MET A 197 6.68 4.26 16.69
C MET A 197 7.70 4.74 15.66
N VAL A 198 8.72 3.91 15.39
CA VAL A 198 9.74 4.15 14.36
C VAL A 198 9.92 2.89 13.52
N GLY A 199 10.35 3.04 12.29
CA GLY A 199 10.60 1.87 11.45
C GLY A 199 11.45 2.20 10.24
N ALA A 200 11.98 1.14 9.62
CA ALA A 200 12.79 1.20 8.42
C ALA A 200 12.44 0.04 7.47
N VAL A 201 12.68 0.26 6.19
CA VAL A 201 12.40 -0.69 5.11
C VAL A 201 13.47 -0.62 4.04
N TYR A 202 13.73 -1.75 3.40
CA TYR A 202 14.42 -1.85 2.12
C TYR A 202 13.68 -2.83 1.23
N GLN A 203 13.55 -2.49 -0.05
CA GLN A 203 12.99 -3.39 -1.06
C GLN A 203 13.65 -3.21 -2.43
N ASN A 204 13.57 -4.24 -3.23
CA ASN A 204 14.09 -4.28 -4.59
C ASN A 204 13.07 -4.99 -5.49
N THR A 205 12.74 -4.37 -6.59
CA THR A 205 11.96 -4.96 -7.68
C THR A 205 12.83 -5.03 -8.93
N ARG A 206 12.72 -6.10 -9.68
CA ARG A 206 13.43 -6.29 -10.94
C ARG A 206 12.43 -6.39 -12.09
N ASP A 207 12.82 -5.87 -13.23
CA ASP A 207 12.12 -6.10 -14.50
C ASP A 207 12.55 -7.43 -15.15
N ALA A 208 11.95 -7.78 -16.27
CA ALA A 208 12.27 -8.97 -17.05
C ALA A 208 13.72 -8.97 -17.58
N ALA A 209 14.30 -7.80 -17.81
CA ALA A 209 15.71 -7.63 -18.23
C ALA A 209 16.69 -7.67 -17.06
N GLY A 210 16.21 -7.81 -15.81
CA GLY A 210 17.02 -7.88 -14.60
C GLY A 210 17.49 -6.53 -14.07
N LYS A 211 17.01 -5.40 -14.62
CA LYS A 211 17.25 -4.06 -14.06
C LYS A 211 16.47 -3.92 -12.77
N SER A 212 16.94 -3.05 -11.88
CA SER A 212 16.39 -2.92 -10.53
C SER A 212 15.79 -1.55 -10.28
N GLN A 213 14.64 -1.55 -9.62
CA GLN A 213 14.13 -0.44 -8.84
C GLN A 213 14.36 -0.75 -7.35
N GLN A 214 15.15 0.08 -6.69
CA GLN A 214 15.47 -0.06 -5.28
C GLN A 214 14.81 1.07 -4.50
N MET A 215 14.28 0.74 -3.33
CA MET A 215 13.71 1.70 -2.40
C MET A 215 14.15 1.39 -0.99
N TRP A 216 14.48 2.41 -0.24
CA TRP A 216 14.75 2.34 1.19
C TRP A 216 14.10 3.52 1.90
N GLY A 217 13.80 3.37 3.18
CA GLY A 217 13.23 4.47 3.92
C GLY A 217 13.19 4.19 5.41
N ALA A 218 13.05 5.27 6.15
CA ALA A 218 12.83 5.24 7.59
C ALA A 218 11.86 6.35 7.98
N ALA A 219 11.00 6.07 8.95
CA ALA A 219 10.03 7.03 9.43
C ALA A 219 9.69 6.80 10.90
N GLY A 220 9.07 7.80 11.50
CA GLY A 220 8.56 7.72 12.85
C GLY A 220 7.32 8.56 13.04
N ARG A 221 6.53 8.17 14.06
CA ARG A 221 5.42 8.95 14.57
C ARG A 221 5.47 9.04 16.08
N TYR A 222 4.98 10.16 16.61
CA TYR A 222 4.91 10.39 18.04
C TYR A 222 3.55 10.99 18.43
N ALA A 223 2.83 10.32 19.34
CA ALA A 223 1.52 10.78 19.81
C ALA A 223 1.68 11.77 20.98
N ILE A 224 1.00 12.92 20.90
CA ILE A 224 0.96 13.97 21.93
C ILE A 224 -0.49 14.31 22.20
N GLY A 225 -1.05 13.80 23.29
CA GLY A 225 -2.47 13.98 23.59
C GLY A 225 -3.34 13.40 22.47
N THR A 226 -4.14 14.25 21.80
CA THR A 226 -5.01 13.87 20.67
C THR A 226 -4.37 14.12 19.29
N ALA A 227 -3.11 14.55 19.26
CA ALA A 227 -2.36 14.75 18.02
C ALA A 227 -1.26 13.68 17.85
N THR A 228 -0.93 13.38 16.60
CA THR A 228 0.22 12.53 16.22
C THR A 228 1.06 13.29 15.20
N LEU A 229 2.35 13.42 15.48
CA LEU A 229 3.34 14.00 14.58
C LEU A 229 4.03 12.91 13.77
N PHE A 230 4.39 13.21 12.53
CA PHE A 230 5.06 12.29 11.61
C PHE A 230 6.30 12.95 10.99
N LEU A 231 7.34 12.14 10.81
CA LEU A 231 8.55 12.51 10.08
C LEU A 231 9.06 11.28 9.35
N GLY A 232 9.42 11.43 8.08
CA GLY A 232 9.91 10.31 7.29
C GLY A 232 10.82 10.70 6.15
N TYR A 233 11.54 9.69 5.68
CA TYR A 233 12.47 9.76 4.58
C TYR A 233 12.28 8.52 3.68
N ILE A 234 12.26 8.74 2.35
CA ILE A 234 12.25 7.69 1.34
C ILE A 234 13.33 8.01 0.33
N GLY A 235 14.21 7.06 0.06
CA GLY A 235 15.18 7.11 -1.02
C GLY A 235 14.88 6.05 -2.07
N GLY A 236 15.18 6.36 -3.33
CA GLY A 236 14.98 5.46 -4.44
C GLY A 236 16.05 5.54 -5.51
N ASN A 237 16.23 4.42 -6.22
CA ASN A 237 17.08 4.32 -7.39
C ASN A 237 16.36 3.40 -8.41
N ASP A 238 15.95 3.96 -9.54
CA ASP A 238 15.17 3.25 -10.55
C ASP A 238 15.91 3.20 -11.88
N ALA A 239 16.42 2.02 -12.23
CA ALA A 239 17.01 1.70 -13.52
C ALA A 239 16.00 1.05 -14.50
N THR A 240 14.75 0.86 -14.08
CA THR A 240 13.70 0.24 -14.90
C THR A 240 12.90 1.25 -15.69
N GLY A 241 12.73 2.48 -15.18
CA GLY A 241 11.88 3.53 -15.72
C GLY A 241 10.44 3.48 -15.23
N MET A 242 10.08 2.54 -14.36
CA MET A 242 8.69 2.34 -13.88
C MET A 242 8.15 3.58 -13.16
N ILE A 243 9.02 4.30 -12.44
CA ILE A 243 8.61 5.52 -11.71
C ILE A 243 8.21 6.64 -12.67
N ASP A 244 9.02 6.88 -13.71
CA ASP A 244 8.71 7.92 -14.68
C ASP A 244 7.48 7.55 -15.52
N GLU A 245 7.24 6.26 -15.81
CA GLU A 245 6.02 5.78 -16.46
C GLU A 245 4.77 6.02 -15.59
N ASP A 246 4.84 5.78 -14.29
CA ASP A 246 3.74 6.04 -13.35
C ASP A 246 3.35 7.52 -13.33
N TYR A 247 4.33 8.44 -13.33
CA TYR A 247 4.05 9.88 -13.40
C TYR A 247 3.41 10.29 -14.72
N LEU A 248 3.81 9.68 -15.83
CA LEU A 248 3.28 10.04 -17.17
C LEU A 248 1.85 9.56 -17.40
N ASN A 249 1.44 8.48 -16.79
CA ASN A 249 0.04 8.03 -16.84
C ASN A 249 -0.93 9.13 -16.38
N ASP A 250 -0.47 10.02 -15.50
CA ASP A 250 -1.27 11.14 -15.00
C ASP A 250 -1.09 12.45 -15.81
N SER A 251 -0.01 12.58 -16.62
CA SER A 251 0.36 13.91 -17.12
C SER A 251 -0.10 14.23 -18.53
N SER A 252 -0.54 13.29 -19.35
CA SER A 252 -0.91 13.50 -20.78
C SER A 252 0.17 14.22 -21.62
N ARG A 253 1.40 14.36 -21.12
CA ARG A 253 2.51 15.01 -21.82
C ARG A 253 3.31 14.01 -22.63
N THR A 254 3.72 14.40 -23.83
CA THR A 254 4.72 13.65 -24.58
C THR A 254 6.10 13.91 -23.98
N VAL A 255 6.77 12.86 -23.55
CA VAL A 255 8.09 12.92 -22.95
C VAL A 255 9.08 12.10 -23.77
N THR A 256 10.30 12.62 -23.90
CA THR A 256 11.42 11.87 -24.48
C THR A 256 12.17 11.19 -23.34
N TYR A 257 12.37 9.88 -23.45
CA TYR A 257 13.17 9.10 -22.52
C TYR A 257 14.61 8.97 -22.99
N GLY A 258 15.53 8.99 -22.03
CA GLY A 258 16.92 8.58 -22.19
C GLY A 258 17.11 7.09 -21.84
N SER A 259 18.28 6.73 -21.35
CA SER A 259 18.62 5.39 -20.91
C SER A 259 18.57 5.30 -19.39
N PHE A 260 17.56 4.65 -18.84
CA PHE A 260 17.47 4.41 -17.40
C PHE A 260 18.56 3.47 -16.87
N ALA A 261 19.08 2.59 -17.73
CA ALA A 261 20.20 1.71 -17.38
C ALA A 261 21.48 2.50 -17.09
N ASP A 262 21.75 3.53 -17.92
CA ASP A 262 22.96 4.37 -17.78
C ASP A 262 22.75 5.52 -16.81
N ASN A 263 21.52 6.02 -16.73
CA ASN A 263 21.13 7.18 -15.92
C ASN A 263 19.90 6.82 -15.07
N PRO A 264 20.02 5.92 -14.09
CA PRO A 264 18.89 5.56 -13.24
C PRO A 264 18.36 6.79 -12.51
N ARG A 265 17.03 6.92 -12.48
CA ARG A 265 16.35 7.95 -11.68
C ARG A 265 16.71 7.77 -10.21
N LYS A 266 16.91 8.88 -9.50
CA LYS A 266 17.18 8.87 -8.05
C LYS A 266 16.30 9.88 -7.37
N ASP A 267 15.52 9.40 -6.40
CA ASP A 267 14.63 10.21 -5.59
C ASP A 267 15.15 10.29 -4.15
N THR A 268 14.99 11.48 -3.55
CA THR A 268 15.32 11.76 -2.16
C THR A 268 14.16 12.54 -1.54
N ILE A 269 13.23 11.80 -0.94
CA ILE A 269 11.97 12.32 -0.43
C ILE A 269 12.06 12.49 1.08
N GLY A 270 11.79 13.69 1.57
CA GLY A 270 11.55 13.98 2.99
C GLY A 270 10.10 14.37 3.19
N TYR A 271 9.47 13.95 4.27
CA TYR A 271 8.13 14.41 4.61
C TYR A 271 7.94 14.63 6.11
N THR A 272 6.99 15.49 6.44
CA THR A 272 6.50 15.72 7.79
C THR A 272 5.01 16.00 7.76
N GLY A 273 4.34 15.81 8.89
CA GLY A 273 2.92 16.11 9.01
C GLY A 273 2.38 15.80 10.38
N PHE A 274 1.08 15.99 10.52
CA PHE A 274 0.37 15.61 11.74
C PHE A 274 -1.06 15.19 11.44
N THR A 275 -1.63 14.41 12.34
CA THR A 275 -3.07 14.20 12.48
C THR A 275 -3.50 14.72 13.85
N TRP A 276 -4.62 15.41 13.93
CA TRP A 276 -5.13 15.98 15.17
C TRP A 276 -6.62 15.72 15.32
N GLN A 277 -7.00 14.91 16.30
CA GLN A 277 -8.39 14.74 16.70
C GLN A 277 -8.79 15.91 17.61
N ILE A 278 -9.39 16.94 17.01
CA ILE A 278 -9.79 18.18 17.70
C ILE A 278 -10.88 17.89 18.74
N ASN A 279 -11.86 17.06 18.34
CA ASN A 279 -12.92 16.55 19.20
C ASN A 279 -13.44 15.21 18.61
N PRO A 280 -14.35 14.47 19.24
CA PRO A 280 -14.79 13.17 18.73
C PRO A 280 -15.37 13.17 17.31
N ALA A 281 -15.84 14.33 16.81
CA ALA A 281 -16.42 14.43 15.48
C ALA A 281 -15.47 15.07 14.45
N VAL A 282 -14.45 15.84 14.86
CA VAL A 282 -13.60 16.64 13.96
C VAL A 282 -12.16 16.21 14.04
N SER A 283 -11.57 15.87 12.90
CA SER A 283 -10.12 15.66 12.75
C SER A 283 -9.53 16.58 11.68
N LEU A 284 -8.26 16.90 11.85
CA LEU A 284 -7.45 17.69 10.93
C LEU A 284 -6.17 16.91 10.64
N THR A 285 -5.82 16.76 9.37
CA THR A 285 -4.57 16.18 8.92
C THR A 285 -3.85 17.18 8.03
N SER A 286 -2.53 17.28 8.18
CA SER A 286 -1.68 18.08 7.29
C SER A 286 -0.39 17.33 7.02
N ALA A 287 0.08 17.41 5.78
CA ALA A 287 1.32 16.80 5.33
C ALA A 287 2.08 17.71 4.38
N PHE A 288 3.39 17.66 4.44
CA PHE A 288 4.30 18.31 3.50
C PHE A 288 5.35 17.30 3.03
N TYR A 289 5.56 17.24 1.72
CA TYR A 289 6.53 16.37 1.07
C TYR A 289 7.46 17.21 0.21
N TYR A 290 8.73 16.85 0.22
CA TYR A 290 9.76 17.40 -0.65
C TYR A 290 10.52 16.28 -1.31
N ASP A 291 10.72 16.35 -2.62
CA ASP A 291 11.57 15.45 -3.37
C ASP A 291 12.66 16.20 -4.13
N SER A 292 13.86 15.66 -4.07
CA SER A 292 15.02 16.04 -4.89
C SER A 292 15.33 14.90 -5.85
N ILE A 293 15.12 15.16 -7.13
CA ILE A 293 15.13 14.13 -8.18
C ILE A 293 16.34 14.32 -9.09
N LYS A 294 17.02 13.23 -9.44
CA LYS A 294 18.10 13.22 -10.44
C LYS A 294 17.75 12.28 -11.57
N ASN A 295 18.24 12.62 -12.78
CA ASN A 295 18.10 11.83 -14.01
C ASN A 295 16.63 11.54 -14.36
N VAL A 296 15.76 12.53 -14.20
CA VAL A 296 14.34 12.44 -14.62
C VAL A 296 14.27 11.97 -16.07
N ASN A 297 13.36 11.05 -16.37
CA ASN A 297 13.16 10.42 -17.69
C ASN A 297 14.40 9.67 -18.22
N GLY A 298 15.31 9.20 -17.36
CA GLY A 298 16.53 8.49 -17.77
C GLY A 298 17.56 9.37 -18.48
N ILE A 299 17.46 10.69 -18.36
CA ILE A 299 18.36 11.67 -19.01
C ILE A 299 19.41 12.12 -18.00
N GLY A 300 20.70 11.85 -18.28
CA GLY A 300 21.81 12.20 -17.40
C GLY A 300 21.87 13.72 -17.13
N GLY A 301 21.93 14.09 -15.85
CA GLY A 301 21.95 15.48 -15.40
C GLY A 301 20.61 16.21 -15.42
N ASN A 302 19.54 15.63 -15.95
CA ASN A 302 18.19 16.20 -15.90
C ASN A 302 17.64 16.07 -14.47
N SER A 303 17.78 17.12 -13.67
CA SER A 303 17.38 17.13 -12.27
C SER A 303 16.16 17.99 -12.03
N GLY A 304 15.38 17.64 -11.03
CA GLY A 304 14.18 18.37 -10.64
C GLY A 304 13.91 18.35 -9.17
N LYS A 305 12.87 19.10 -8.78
CA LYS A 305 12.36 19.12 -7.40
C LYS A 305 10.84 19.11 -7.44
N ARG A 306 10.23 18.43 -6.47
CA ARG A 306 8.78 18.48 -6.23
C ARG A 306 8.49 18.83 -4.79
N TYR A 307 7.47 19.65 -4.59
CA TYR A 307 6.92 20.02 -3.30
C TYR A 307 5.43 19.75 -3.31
N THR A 308 4.92 19.17 -2.25
CA THR A 308 3.47 18.96 -2.09
C THR A 308 3.07 19.27 -0.67
N GLY A 309 2.08 20.13 -0.50
CA GLY A 309 1.41 20.40 0.77
C GLY A 309 -0.04 19.95 0.70
N VAL A 310 -0.55 19.34 1.75
CA VAL A 310 -1.94 18.87 1.87
C VAL A 310 -2.50 19.26 3.22
N VAL A 311 -3.75 19.72 3.22
CA VAL A 311 -4.56 19.91 4.43
C VAL A 311 -5.90 19.22 4.19
N GLU A 312 -6.34 18.46 5.18
CA GLU A 312 -7.57 17.68 5.17
C GLU A 312 -8.31 17.88 6.48
N ALA A 313 -9.60 18.16 6.40
CA ALA A 313 -10.50 18.23 7.55
C ALA A 313 -11.66 17.24 7.36
N GLU A 314 -11.90 16.40 8.36
CA GLU A 314 -12.97 15.41 8.38
C GLU A 314 -13.99 15.74 9.47
N TYR A 315 -15.27 15.51 9.17
CA TYR A 315 -16.36 15.59 10.14
C TYR A 315 -17.14 14.26 10.16
N ALA A 316 -17.10 13.57 11.27
CA ALA A 316 -17.81 12.32 11.49
C ALA A 316 -19.30 12.56 11.72
N LEU A 317 -20.14 12.15 10.78
CA LEU A 317 -21.59 12.11 10.93
C LEU A 317 -22.04 10.93 11.79
N SER A 318 -21.26 9.84 11.72
CA SER A 318 -21.40 8.63 12.53
C SER A 318 -20.06 7.90 12.62
N LYS A 319 -20.00 6.73 13.31
CA LYS A 319 -18.82 5.88 13.33
C LYS A 319 -18.42 5.35 11.94
N ALA A 320 -19.35 5.28 11.00
CA ALA A 320 -19.17 4.70 9.68
C ALA A 320 -19.20 5.74 8.54
N THR A 321 -19.70 6.96 8.79
CA THR A 321 -19.94 7.95 7.75
C THR A 321 -19.29 9.28 8.09
N GLN A 322 -18.53 9.83 7.15
CA GLN A 322 -17.78 11.08 7.31
C GLN A 322 -17.96 11.95 6.06
N VAL A 323 -18.06 13.26 6.26
CA VAL A 323 -17.85 14.27 5.21
C VAL A 323 -16.50 14.90 5.42
N TYR A 324 -15.85 15.32 4.33
CA TYR A 324 -14.52 15.89 4.42
C TYR A 324 -14.28 16.96 3.35
N GLY A 325 -13.29 17.78 3.61
CA GLY A 325 -12.72 18.73 2.66
C GLY A 325 -11.20 18.63 2.63
N THR A 326 -10.63 18.76 1.43
CA THR A 326 -9.18 18.71 1.23
C THR A 326 -8.72 19.87 0.36
N VAL A 327 -7.52 20.37 0.65
CA VAL A 327 -6.79 21.30 -0.22
C VAL A 327 -5.38 20.78 -0.38
N ASP A 328 -4.89 20.73 -1.62
CA ASP A 328 -3.51 20.37 -1.91
C ASP A 328 -2.87 21.36 -2.89
N TYR A 329 -1.56 21.51 -2.76
CA TYR A 329 -0.72 22.30 -3.64
C TYR A 329 0.51 21.51 -4.03
N ASN A 330 0.71 21.32 -5.33
CA ASN A 330 1.88 20.69 -5.92
C ASN A 330 2.70 21.73 -6.68
N LYS A 331 4.03 21.70 -6.56
CA LYS A 331 4.97 22.51 -7.31
C LYS A 331 6.15 21.68 -7.75
N VAL A 332 6.50 21.79 -9.03
CA VAL A 332 7.63 21.12 -9.66
C VAL A 332 8.58 22.12 -10.29
N SER A 333 9.85 21.72 -10.45
CA SER A 333 10.86 22.52 -11.14
C SER A 333 11.92 21.65 -11.82
N GLY A 334 12.66 22.22 -12.79
CA GLY A 334 13.65 21.46 -13.57
C GLY A 334 13.01 20.33 -14.35
N GLY A 335 13.69 19.17 -14.42
CA GLY A 335 13.18 17.98 -15.12
C GLY A 335 11.84 17.48 -14.62
N ALA A 336 11.53 17.68 -13.34
CA ALA A 336 10.27 17.24 -12.75
C ALA A 336 9.02 18.00 -13.26
N GLN A 337 9.17 19.01 -14.11
CA GLN A 337 8.02 19.66 -14.75
C GLN A 337 7.19 18.71 -15.62
N THR A 338 7.77 17.59 -16.06
CA THR A 338 7.05 16.54 -16.79
C THR A 338 6.08 15.74 -15.91
N GLU A 339 6.18 15.85 -14.60
CA GLU A 339 5.35 15.10 -13.64
C GLU A 339 3.99 15.75 -13.36
N LEU A 340 3.74 16.95 -13.85
CA LEU A 340 2.43 17.60 -13.81
C LEU A 340 1.88 17.82 -15.21
N PRO A 341 0.56 17.72 -15.43
CA PRO A 341 -0.04 17.81 -16.76
C PRO A 341 0.04 19.22 -17.34
N GLY A 342 -0.05 20.26 -16.53
CA GLY A 342 -0.03 21.66 -16.93
C GLY A 342 1.26 22.38 -16.56
N ASN A 343 1.13 23.60 -16.00
CA ASN A 343 2.22 24.41 -15.48
C ASN A 343 3.04 23.72 -14.40
N SER A 344 4.10 24.39 -13.95
CA SER A 344 4.97 23.90 -12.85
C SER A 344 4.30 23.86 -11.46
N ASN A 345 2.98 24.07 -11.40
CA ASN A 345 2.20 23.98 -10.17
C ASN A 345 0.77 23.54 -10.45
N GLN A 346 0.14 22.96 -9.43
CA GLN A 346 -1.25 22.51 -9.47
C GLN A 346 -1.86 22.67 -8.07
N THR A 347 -3.08 23.22 -8.00
CA THR A 347 -3.88 23.29 -6.77
C THR A 347 -5.11 22.43 -6.94
N GLY A 348 -5.40 21.59 -5.95
CA GLY A 348 -6.61 20.81 -5.86
C GLY A 348 -7.44 21.21 -4.65
N VAL A 349 -8.76 21.21 -4.82
CA VAL A 349 -9.73 21.35 -3.74
C VAL A 349 -10.80 20.29 -3.92
N ALA A 350 -11.07 19.51 -2.88
CA ALA A 350 -12.12 18.49 -2.96
C ALA A 350 -13.03 18.54 -1.73
N VAL A 351 -14.28 18.14 -1.94
CA VAL A 351 -15.24 17.83 -0.88
C VAL A 351 -15.83 16.46 -1.17
N GLY A 352 -15.99 15.65 -0.13
CA GLY A 352 -16.42 14.26 -0.32
C GLY A 352 -17.18 13.68 0.86
N LEU A 353 -17.68 12.48 0.61
CA LEU A 353 -18.40 11.65 1.54
C LEU A 353 -17.77 10.25 1.54
N ARG A 354 -17.43 9.75 2.72
CA ARG A 354 -16.92 8.40 2.93
C ARG A 354 -17.87 7.60 3.82
N HIS A 355 -18.16 6.37 3.41
CA HIS A 355 -18.90 5.40 4.19
C HIS A 355 -18.13 4.09 4.29
N ILE A 356 -18.01 3.55 5.51
CA ILE A 356 -17.34 2.30 5.85
C ILE A 356 -18.39 1.28 6.29
N PHE A 357 -18.37 0.05 5.75
CA PHE A 357 -19.34 -1.00 6.09
C PHE A 357 -18.69 -2.36 6.32
#